data_7e2b1bae0d3af4a53c1cb852ff57eff5
#
_entry.id   7e2b1bae0d3af4a53c1cb852ff57eff5
#
_cell.length_a   1.000
_cell.length_b   1.000
_cell.length_c   1.000
_cell.angle_alpha   90.00
_cell.angle_beta   90.00
_cell.angle_gamma   90.00
#
_symmetry.space_group_name_H-M   'P 1'
#
loop_
_entity.id
_entity.type
_entity.pdbx_description
1 polymer ?
#
loop_
_entity_poly.entity_id
_entity_poly.type
_entity_poly.pdbx_seq_one_letter_code
_entity_poly.pdbx_strand_id
1 'polypeptide(L)'
;NKTGDGAGIMLQIPHEFILLQGIPVPEKGKYGTGLLFLPKDEKDRAAILSIIIEEIEKEGLTLMHLRNVPTCPEILGEAALANEPDIKQIFITGFTDSETADRRLYIIRKRIENKVRRSDIAAREDFYIVSLSTKNIIYKGMLSSLQLRNYFPDLTNNYFTSGLALVHSRFSTNTFPTWGLAQPFRLLAHNGEINTIRGNRGWMEARESVLSSPALGDIKELRPIIQPNMSDSASLDNVLEFLVMSGLSLPHAMAMLVPESFNEKNPISEDLKAFYEYHSILMEPWDGPAALLFSDGRYAGGMLDRNGLRPARYLITHNDIMVVASEVGVMDFEPGDIKEKGRLQPGKILLIDTEKGEIYYDGELKKQLAEAKPYRTWLASNRIELNELKSGRKVPHNVDNYNSMLRT
;
A
#
# COMPACT_ATOMS: atom_id res chain seq x y z
N ASN A 1 2.49 29.53 0.95
CA ASN A 1 2.21 28.84 -0.30
C ASN A 1 0.94 27.99 -0.15
N LYS A 2 -0.15 28.39 -0.83
CA LYS A 2 -1.47 27.72 -0.72
C LYS A 2 -1.61 26.52 -1.69
N THR A 3 -0.55 26.12 -2.38
CA THR A 3 -0.62 25.07 -3.41
C THR A 3 -0.68 23.64 -2.83
N GLY A 4 -0.41 23.48 -1.53
CA GLY A 4 -0.41 22.17 -0.86
C GLY A 4 0.72 21.23 -1.37
N ASP A 5 1.51 20.70 -0.44
CA ASP A 5 2.58 19.74 -0.78
C ASP A 5 2.09 18.30 -0.85
N GLY A 6 0.78 18.09 -0.76
CA GLY A 6 0.12 16.81 -0.59
C GLY A 6 0.05 16.38 0.87
N ALA A 7 -1.13 16.10 1.38
CA ALA A 7 -1.29 15.59 2.74
C ALA A 7 -2.41 14.55 2.78
N GLY A 8 -2.30 13.63 3.73
CA GLY A 8 -3.33 12.64 3.96
C GLY A 8 -3.15 11.87 5.26
N ILE A 9 -4.20 11.19 5.62
CA ILE A 9 -4.31 10.36 6.81
C ILE A 9 -5.11 9.09 6.49
N MET A 10 -4.56 7.94 6.87
CA MET A 10 -5.26 6.67 6.94
C MET A 10 -5.70 6.43 8.38
N LEU A 11 -6.92 6.02 8.57
CA LEU A 11 -7.56 5.77 9.85
C LEU A 11 -8.32 4.44 9.79
N GLN A 12 -8.60 3.84 10.92
CA GLN A 12 -9.60 2.77 10.97
C GLN A 12 -10.98 3.35 10.66
N ILE A 13 -11.86 2.53 10.08
CA ILE A 13 -13.23 2.95 9.76
C ILE A 13 -13.95 3.40 11.04
N PRO A 14 -14.42 4.66 11.11
CA PRO A 14 -15.08 5.21 12.29
C PRO A 14 -16.56 4.79 12.31
N HIS A 15 -16.83 3.57 12.71
CA HIS A 15 -18.16 2.94 12.63
C HIS A 15 -19.26 3.77 13.30
N GLU A 16 -19.04 4.24 14.54
CA GLU A 16 -20.00 5.06 15.29
C GLU A 16 -20.30 6.37 14.58
N PHE A 17 -19.28 7.02 14.01
CA PHE A 17 -19.49 8.23 13.22
C PHE A 17 -20.38 7.96 12.01
N ILE A 18 -20.19 6.84 11.31
CA ILE A 18 -21.00 6.48 10.13
C ILE A 18 -22.46 6.26 10.52
N LEU A 19 -22.72 5.57 11.60
CA LEU A 19 -24.08 5.37 12.13
C LEU A 19 -24.76 6.71 12.48
N LEU A 20 -24.02 7.64 13.09
CA LEU A 20 -24.52 8.98 13.43
C LEU A 20 -24.80 9.84 12.18
N GLN A 21 -24.19 9.54 11.03
CA GLN A 21 -24.58 10.16 9.75
C GLN A 21 -25.90 9.61 9.18
N GLY A 22 -26.59 8.71 9.90
CA GLY A 22 -27.83 8.09 9.45
C GLY A 22 -27.64 7.02 8.37
N ILE A 23 -26.43 6.51 8.19
CA ILE A 23 -26.13 5.46 7.23
C ILE A 23 -26.28 4.10 7.92
N PRO A 24 -27.25 3.27 7.52
CA PRO A 24 -27.61 2.03 8.23
C PRO A 24 -26.66 0.89 7.84
N VAL A 25 -25.34 1.06 8.08
CA VAL A 25 -24.34 0.01 7.81
C VAL A 25 -24.52 -1.20 8.73
N PRO A 26 -24.19 -2.41 8.25
CA PRO A 26 -24.09 -3.61 9.09
C PRO A 26 -23.00 -3.45 10.17
N GLU A 27 -22.84 -4.46 11.00
CA GLU A 27 -21.78 -4.52 12.02
C GLU A 27 -20.40 -4.23 11.41
N LYS A 28 -19.52 -3.68 12.24
CA LYS A 28 -18.12 -3.40 11.87
C LYS A 28 -17.46 -4.63 11.24
N GLY A 29 -16.78 -4.44 10.11
CA GLY A 29 -16.14 -5.51 9.34
C GLY A 29 -17.06 -6.27 8.37
N LYS A 30 -18.39 -6.01 8.38
CA LYS A 30 -19.35 -6.63 7.46
C LYS A 30 -19.77 -5.73 6.28
N TYR A 31 -19.10 -4.61 6.12
CA TYR A 31 -19.25 -3.72 4.97
C TYR A 31 -17.91 -3.17 4.54
N GLY A 32 -17.78 -2.87 3.25
CA GLY A 32 -16.65 -2.16 2.68
C GLY A 32 -16.98 -0.70 2.49
N THR A 33 -16.01 0.19 2.74
CA THR A 33 -16.15 1.62 2.47
C THR A 33 -14.84 2.23 2.01
N GLY A 34 -14.93 3.37 1.36
CA GLY A 34 -13.75 4.13 0.93
C GLY A 34 -14.14 5.40 0.20
N LEU A 35 -13.16 6.24 -0.07
CA LEU A 35 -13.37 7.49 -0.80
C LEU A 35 -13.09 7.31 -2.28
N LEU A 36 -13.93 7.95 -3.08
CA LEU A 36 -13.81 8.05 -4.53
C LEU A 36 -13.55 9.51 -4.91
N PHE A 37 -12.56 9.74 -5.74
CA PHE A 37 -12.39 10.97 -6.48
C PHE A 37 -13.03 10.79 -7.85
N LEU A 38 -14.01 11.62 -8.18
CA LEU A 38 -14.82 11.55 -9.40
C LEU A 38 -14.69 12.84 -10.18
N PRO A 39 -14.86 12.83 -11.51
CA PRO A 39 -14.89 14.05 -12.29
C PRO A 39 -16.08 14.93 -11.89
N LYS A 40 -15.89 16.25 -12.01
CA LYS A 40 -16.96 17.24 -11.76
C LYS A 40 -18.03 17.24 -12.86
N ASP A 41 -17.68 16.82 -14.08
CA ASP A 41 -18.64 16.65 -15.16
C ASP A 41 -19.67 15.58 -14.79
N GLU A 42 -20.97 15.95 -14.86
CA GLU A 42 -22.07 15.10 -14.42
C GLU A 42 -22.24 13.85 -15.29
N LYS A 43 -22.04 13.98 -16.62
CA LYS A 43 -22.19 12.88 -17.56
C LYS A 43 -21.07 11.85 -17.35
N ASP A 44 -19.83 12.30 -17.26
CA ASP A 44 -18.67 11.42 -17.03
C ASP A 44 -18.74 10.76 -15.67
N ARG A 45 -19.14 11.51 -14.64
CA ARG A 45 -19.37 10.97 -13.29
C ARG A 45 -20.46 9.88 -13.28
N ALA A 46 -21.60 10.10 -13.93
CA ALA A 46 -22.68 9.12 -14.02
C ALA A 46 -22.22 7.85 -14.75
N ALA A 47 -21.45 7.98 -15.83
CA ALA A 47 -20.89 6.84 -16.56
C ALA A 47 -19.93 6.02 -15.68
N ILE A 48 -19.06 6.67 -14.89
CA ILE A 48 -18.16 5.99 -13.96
C ILE A 48 -18.95 5.28 -12.86
N LEU A 49 -19.95 5.95 -12.27
CA LEU A 49 -20.80 5.34 -11.25
C LEU A 49 -21.54 4.10 -11.78
N SER A 50 -21.98 4.11 -13.02
CA SER A 50 -22.59 2.92 -13.66
C SER A 50 -21.61 1.75 -13.75
N ILE A 51 -20.34 2.01 -14.11
CA ILE A 51 -19.28 0.99 -14.10
C ILE A 51 -19.04 0.43 -12.69
N ILE A 52 -19.02 1.31 -11.70
CA ILE A 52 -18.83 0.92 -10.29
C ILE A 52 -19.96 -0.01 -9.83
N ILE A 53 -21.22 0.34 -10.10
CA ILE A 53 -22.39 -0.47 -9.74
C ILE A 53 -22.32 -1.84 -10.43
N GLU A 54 -22.06 -1.87 -11.73
CA GLU A 54 -21.96 -3.11 -12.50
C GLU A 54 -20.89 -4.08 -11.95
N GLU A 55 -19.68 -3.58 -11.60
CA GLU A 55 -18.62 -4.43 -11.07
C GLU A 55 -18.90 -4.93 -9.65
N ILE A 56 -19.61 -4.14 -8.83
CA ILE A 56 -20.07 -4.56 -7.50
C ILE A 56 -21.11 -5.68 -7.62
N GLU A 57 -22.11 -5.51 -8.50
CA GLU A 57 -23.16 -6.49 -8.73
C GLU A 57 -22.63 -7.78 -9.35
N LYS A 58 -21.66 -7.70 -10.26
CA LYS A 58 -20.97 -8.85 -10.86
C LYS A 58 -20.29 -9.74 -9.80
N GLU A 59 -19.83 -9.14 -8.69
CA GLU A 59 -19.31 -9.88 -7.54
C GLU A 59 -20.40 -10.38 -6.58
N GLY A 60 -21.67 -10.17 -6.89
CA GLY A 60 -22.79 -10.54 -6.02
C GLY A 60 -22.86 -9.71 -4.74
N LEU A 61 -22.31 -8.49 -4.79
CA LEU A 61 -22.38 -7.51 -3.71
C LEU A 61 -23.37 -6.39 -4.05
N THR A 62 -23.66 -5.53 -3.09
CA THR A 62 -24.62 -4.45 -3.25
C THR A 62 -23.99 -3.12 -2.88
N LEU A 63 -24.12 -2.13 -3.77
CA LEU A 63 -23.89 -0.73 -3.42
C LEU A 63 -25.04 -0.28 -2.51
N MET A 64 -24.77 -0.20 -1.21
CA MET A 64 -25.79 0.15 -0.22
C MET A 64 -26.04 1.65 -0.16
N HIS A 65 -24.99 2.45 -0.21
CA HIS A 65 -25.06 3.89 -0.06
C HIS A 65 -23.89 4.60 -0.73
N LEU A 66 -24.15 5.81 -1.23
CA LEU A 66 -23.17 6.73 -1.76
C LEU A 66 -23.36 8.09 -1.08
N ARG A 67 -22.39 8.49 -0.25
CA ARG A 67 -22.41 9.72 0.54
C ARG A 67 -21.58 10.81 -0.14
N ASN A 68 -22.08 12.04 -0.16
CA ASN A 68 -21.23 13.20 -0.45
C ASN A 68 -20.32 13.45 0.75
N VAL A 69 -19.01 13.50 0.54
CA VAL A 69 -18.07 13.87 1.60
C VAL A 69 -18.08 15.39 1.74
N PRO A 70 -18.37 15.95 2.95
CA PRO A 70 -18.30 17.37 3.16
C PRO A 70 -16.87 17.88 3.00
N THR A 71 -16.71 18.99 2.27
CA THR A 71 -15.42 19.65 2.04
C THR A 71 -15.56 21.15 2.19
N CYS A 72 -14.43 21.85 2.45
CA CYS A 72 -14.32 23.30 2.54
C CYS A 72 -13.37 23.82 1.43
N PRO A 73 -13.86 23.98 0.18
CA PRO A 73 -13.02 24.37 -0.97
C PRO A 73 -12.38 25.74 -0.86
N GLU A 74 -12.98 26.65 -0.07
CA GLU A 74 -12.53 28.02 0.12
C GLU A 74 -11.12 28.18 0.72
N ILE A 75 -10.59 27.12 1.33
CA ILE A 75 -9.25 27.11 1.89
C ILE A 75 -8.18 26.65 0.89
N LEU A 76 -8.60 26.14 -0.27
CA LEU A 76 -7.69 25.61 -1.29
C LEU A 76 -6.91 26.72 -2.00
N GLY A 77 -5.72 26.40 -2.47
CA GLY A 77 -5.01 27.22 -3.44
C GLY A 77 -5.53 26.98 -4.86
N GLU A 78 -5.25 27.90 -5.78
CA GLU A 78 -5.77 27.89 -7.16
C GLU A 78 -5.55 26.55 -7.87
N ALA A 79 -4.33 25.99 -7.82
CA ALA A 79 -4.02 24.72 -8.48
C ALA A 79 -4.78 23.53 -7.88
N ALA A 80 -4.94 23.50 -6.55
CA ALA A 80 -5.70 22.45 -5.88
C ALA A 80 -7.19 22.55 -6.19
N LEU A 81 -7.74 23.77 -6.19
CA LEU A 81 -9.15 24.05 -6.50
C LEU A 81 -9.50 23.72 -7.96
N ALA A 82 -8.61 24.07 -8.91
CA ALA A 82 -8.81 23.79 -10.33
C ALA A 82 -8.89 22.28 -10.64
N ASN A 83 -8.21 21.46 -9.84
CA ASN A 83 -8.17 19.99 -9.99
C ASN A 83 -8.94 19.26 -8.88
N GLU A 84 -9.74 19.98 -8.09
CA GLU A 84 -10.52 19.36 -7.02
C GLU A 84 -11.55 18.38 -7.59
N PRO A 85 -11.55 17.12 -7.13
CA PRO A 85 -12.55 16.13 -7.56
C PRO A 85 -13.90 16.33 -6.85
N ASP A 86 -14.96 15.72 -7.40
CA ASP A 86 -16.16 15.42 -6.63
C ASP A 86 -15.89 14.22 -5.73
N ILE A 87 -15.95 14.41 -4.40
CA ILE A 87 -15.55 13.39 -3.42
C ILE A 87 -16.76 12.67 -2.87
N LYS A 88 -16.85 11.38 -3.14
CA LYS A 88 -17.91 10.51 -2.61
C LYS A 88 -17.31 9.45 -1.68
N GLN A 89 -18.10 9.04 -0.71
CA GLN A 89 -17.85 7.86 0.11
C GLN A 89 -18.83 6.75 -0.28
N ILE A 90 -18.28 5.59 -0.64
CA ILE A 90 -19.05 4.43 -1.06
C ILE A 90 -19.20 3.43 0.10
N PHE A 91 -20.36 2.75 0.16
CA PHE A 91 -20.65 1.68 1.11
C PHE A 91 -21.15 0.45 0.37
N ILE A 92 -20.44 -0.67 0.54
CA ILE A 92 -20.69 -1.95 -0.13
C ILE A 92 -21.00 -3.00 0.92
N THR A 93 -22.05 -3.79 0.68
CA THR A 93 -22.50 -4.86 1.57
C THR A 93 -22.74 -6.17 0.81
N GLY A 94 -23.12 -7.23 1.53
CA GLY A 94 -23.39 -8.56 0.95
C GLY A 94 -22.22 -9.52 1.12
N PHE A 95 -21.22 -9.21 1.96
CA PHE A 95 -20.14 -10.14 2.29
C PHE A 95 -20.68 -11.28 3.16
N THR A 96 -20.41 -12.51 2.73
CA THR A 96 -20.73 -13.73 3.48
C THR A 96 -19.59 -14.16 4.38
N ASP A 97 -18.36 -13.72 4.04
CA ASP A 97 -17.14 -14.03 4.74
C ASP A 97 -16.28 -12.78 4.88
N SER A 98 -15.95 -12.41 6.11
CA SER A 98 -15.13 -11.23 6.42
C SER A 98 -13.64 -11.40 6.08
N GLU A 99 -13.14 -12.66 6.06
CA GLU A 99 -11.72 -12.92 5.74
C GLU A 99 -11.40 -12.65 4.27
N THR A 100 -12.37 -12.86 3.38
CA THR A 100 -12.22 -12.64 1.94
C THR A 100 -12.74 -11.28 1.48
N ALA A 101 -13.41 -10.53 2.34
CA ALA A 101 -14.07 -9.27 1.97
C ALA A 101 -13.11 -8.23 1.36
N ASP A 102 -11.97 -7.95 2.00
CA ASP A 102 -10.98 -6.98 1.47
C ASP A 102 -10.41 -7.46 0.12
N ARG A 103 -10.23 -8.77 -0.07
CA ARG A 103 -9.79 -9.35 -1.35
C ARG A 103 -10.82 -9.14 -2.46
N ARG A 104 -12.10 -9.33 -2.17
CA ARG A 104 -13.19 -9.06 -3.12
C ARG A 104 -13.26 -7.57 -3.46
N LEU A 105 -13.12 -6.68 -2.48
CA LEU A 105 -13.04 -5.24 -2.70
C LEU A 105 -11.83 -4.85 -3.58
N TYR A 106 -10.67 -5.49 -3.38
CA TYR A 106 -9.50 -5.30 -4.24
C TYR A 106 -9.79 -5.71 -5.69
N ILE A 107 -10.42 -6.86 -5.92
CA ILE A 107 -10.78 -7.35 -7.26
C ILE A 107 -11.73 -6.36 -7.94
N ILE A 108 -12.80 -5.97 -7.26
CA ILE A 108 -13.78 -4.99 -7.75
C ILE A 108 -13.08 -3.68 -8.13
N ARG A 109 -12.27 -3.14 -7.23
CA ARG A 109 -11.53 -1.90 -7.47
C ARG A 109 -10.64 -2.00 -8.71
N LYS A 110 -9.86 -3.06 -8.85
CA LYS A 110 -8.97 -3.26 -10.02
C LYS A 110 -9.76 -3.36 -11.32
N ARG A 111 -10.90 -4.05 -11.33
CA ARG A 111 -11.79 -4.13 -12.49
C ARG A 111 -12.37 -2.77 -12.85
N ILE A 112 -12.86 -2.01 -11.87
CA ILE A 112 -13.38 -0.65 -12.08
C ILE A 112 -12.29 0.24 -12.67
N GLU A 113 -11.11 0.32 -12.03
CA GLU A 113 -9.97 1.12 -12.50
C GLU A 113 -9.60 0.76 -13.95
N ASN A 114 -9.59 -0.52 -14.30
CA ASN A 114 -9.27 -1.01 -15.64
C ASN A 114 -10.37 -0.69 -16.66
N LYS A 115 -11.66 -0.84 -16.32
CA LYS A 115 -12.78 -0.49 -17.18
C LYS A 115 -12.83 1.02 -17.47
N VAL A 116 -12.72 1.85 -16.43
CA VAL A 116 -12.72 3.31 -16.58
C VAL A 116 -11.55 3.74 -17.46
N ARG A 117 -10.34 3.25 -17.21
CA ARG A 117 -9.15 3.60 -18.02
C ARG A 117 -9.30 3.24 -19.50
N ARG A 118 -9.98 2.13 -19.82
CA ARG A 118 -10.19 1.66 -21.20
C ARG A 118 -11.43 2.25 -21.87
N SER A 119 -12.23 3.01 -21.14
CA SER A 119 -13.43 3.65 -21.65
C SER A 119 -13.13 4.91 -22.46
N ASP A 120 -14.13 5.38 -23.19
CA ASP A 120 -14.09 6.65 -23.94
C ASP A 120 -14.56 7.84 -23.09
N ILE A 121 -14.63 7.70 -21.76
CA ILE A 121 -14.99 8.78 -20.82
C ILE A 121 -13.92 9.85 -20.90
N ALA A 122 -14.32 11.09 -21.18
CA ALA A 122 -13.39 12.19 -21.42
C ALA A 122 -12.52 12.51 -20.19
N ALA A 123 -13.14 12.57 -19.01
CA ALA A 123 -12.49 12.88 -17.74
C ALA A 123 -12.10 11.62 -16.94
N ARG A 124 -11.77 10.50 -17.61
CA ARG A 124 -11.38 9.25 -16.95
C ARG A 124 -10.11 9.36 -16.09
N GLU A 125 -9.23 10.30 -16.42
CA GLU A 125 -7.98 10.52 -15.67
C GLU A 125 -8.21 11.22 -14.32
N ASP A 126 -9.38 11.87 -14.14
CA ASP A 126 -9.79 12.50 -12.88
C ASP A 126 -10.40 11.47 -11.90
N PHE A 127 -10.58 10.23 -12.33
CA PHE A 127 -11.11 9.16 -11.50
C PHE A 127 -10.01 8.48 -10.70
N TYR A 128 -10.21 8.36 -9.38
CA TYR A 128 -9.30 7.62 -8.51
C TYR A 128 -10.05 7.03 -7.31
N ILE A 129 -9.86 5.74 -7.03
CA ILE A 129 -10.35 5.10 -5.81
C ILE A 129 -9.27 5.25 -4.73
N VAL A 130 -9.53 6.12 -3.76
CA VAL A 130 -8.57 6.48 -2.71
C VAL A 130 -8.29 5.30 -1.79
N SER A 131 -9.37 4.68 -1.30
CA SER A 131 -9.36 3.44 -0.51
C SER A 131 -10.66 2.69 -0.75
N LEU A 132 -10.64 1.39 -0.52
CA LEU A 132 -11.82 0.54 -0.50
C LEU A 132 -11.50 -0.68 0.37
N SER A 133 -11.98 -0.69 1.63
CA SER A 133 -11.59 -1.68 2.64
C SER A 133 -12.72 -1.90 3.65
N THR A 134 -12.65 -3.00 4.37
CA THR A 134 -13.50 -3.28 5.55
C THR A 134 -12.89 -2.79 6.85
N LYS A 135 -11.62 -2.29 6.83
CA LYS A 135 -10.83 -1.97 8.02
C LYS A 135 -10.40 -0.52 8.11
N ASN A 136 -10.02 0.10 7.00
CA ASN A 136 -9.45 1.45 6.98
C ASN A 136 -10.12 2.37 5.96
N ILE A 137 -9.96 3.68 6.18
CA ILE A 137 -10.38 4.75 5.28
C ILE A 137 -9.29 5.79 5.18
N ILE A 138 -9.13 6.40 4.01
CA ILE A 138 -8.07 7.38 3.74
C ILE A 138 -8.68 8.69 3.30
N TYR A 139 -8.29 9.77 3.99
CA TYR A 139 -8.57 11.16 3.61
C TYR A 139 -7.26 11.80 3.14
N LYS A 140 -7.23 12.32 1.92
CA LYS A 140 -6.02 12.91 1.34
C LYS A 140 -6.33 13.88 0.20
N GLY A 141 -5.33 14.65 -0.22
CA GLY A 141 -5.48 15.53 -1.38
C GLY A 141 -4.29 16.45 -1.60
N MET A 142 -4.45 17.38 -2.54
CA MET A 142 -3.50 18.47 -2.80
C MET A 142 -3.60 19.55 -1.70
N LEU A 143 -3.30 19.15 -0.48
CA LEU A 143 -3.48 19.90 0.75
C LEU A 143 -2.12 20.07 1.46
N SER A 144 -1.97 21.10 2.25
CA SER A 144 -0.96 21.13 3.31
C SER A 144 -1.47 20.33 4.52
N SER A 145 -0.57 19.95 5.42
CA SER A 145 -0.92 19.26 6.67
C SER A 145 -1.95 20.05 7.50
N LEU A 146 -1.84 21.38 7.53
CA LEU A 146 -2.78 22.26 8.25
C LEU A 146 -4.15 22.36 7.57
N GLN A 147 -4.20 22.21 6.24
CA GLN A 147 -5.46 22.23 5.51
C GLN A 147 -6.25 20.94 5.63
N LEU A 148 -5.60 19.78 5.80
CA LEU A 148 -6.26 18.47 5.76
C LEU A 148 -7.49 18.39 6.68
N ARG A 149 -7.30 18.75 7.95
CA ARG A 149 -8.38 18.74 8.95
C ARG A 149 -9.48 19.79 8.67
N ASN A 150 -9.07 20.94 8.16
CA ASN A 150 -10.01 22.04 7.88
C ASN A 150 -10.78 21.83 6.57
N TYR A 151 -10.16 21.12 5.61
CA TYR A 151 -10.79 20.78 4.33
C TYR A 151 -11.84 19.67 4.48
N PHE A 152 -11.59 18.69 5.35
CA PHE A 152 -12.51 17.59 5.64
C PHE A 152 -13.15 17.75 7.02
N PRO A 153 -14.36 18.37 7.13
CA PRO A 153 -15.08 18.52 8.40
C PRO A 153 -15.29 17.20 9.16
N ASP A 154 -15.41 16.08 8.46
CA ASP A 154 -15.49 14.75 9.07
C ASP A 154 -14.37 14.51 10.11
N LEU A 155 -13.15 14.93 9.81
CA LEU A 155 -11.98 14.75 10.68
C LEU A 155 -12.00 15.62 11.95
N THR A 156 -12.96 16.54 12.07
CA THR A 156 -13.14 17.36 13.28
C THR A 156 -14.26 16.86 14.19
N ASN A 157 -15.02 15.84 13.75
CA ASN A 157 -16.12 15.29 14.50
C ASN A 157 -15.61 14.41 15.66
N ASN A 158 -16.13 14.64 16.88
CA ASN A 158 -15.70 13.92 18.08
C ASN A 158 -15.98 12.41 18.05
N TYR A 159 -16.93 11.96 17.23
CA TYR A 159 -17.23 10.55 17.03
C TYR A 159 -16.39 9.90 15.93
N PHE A 160 -15.58 10.69 15.22
CA PHE A 160 -14.63 10.17 14.25
C PHE A 160 -13.38 9.65 14.98
N THR A 161 -13.48 8.48 15.57
CA THR A 161 -12.45 7.87 16.40
C THR A 161 -11.71 6.76 15.66
N SER A 162 -10.41 6.62 15.96
CA SER A 162 -9.56 5.57 15.42
C SER A 162 -8.47 5.21 16.41
N GLY A 163 -8.18 3.92 16.58
CA GLY A 163 -7.03 3.45 17.36
C GLY A 163 -5.70 3.53 16.59
N LEU A 164 -5.73 3.93 15.33
CA LEU A 164 -4.56 4.00 14.45
C LEU A 164 -4.67 5.22 13.54
N ALA A 165 -3.55 5.91 13.35
CA ALA A 165 -3.41 6.94 12.32
C ALA A 165 -2.07 6.79 11.59
N LEU A 166 -2.09 6.64 10.26
CA LEU A 166 -0.92 6.74 9.40
C LEU A 166 -1.00 8.05 8.62
N VAL A 167 -0.05 8.95 8.88
CA VAL A 167 -0.08 10.32 8.36
C VAL A 167 1.13 10.58 7.47
N HIS A 168 0.92 11.30 6.39
CA HIS A 168 2.00 11.77 5.53
C HIS A 168 1.72 13.17 5.00
N SER A 169 2.78 13.98 4.86
CA SER A 169 2.67 15.33 4.30
C SER A 169 3.82 15.60 3.34
N ARG A 170 3.64 15.28 2.09
CA ARG A 170 4.39 15.67 0.88
C ARG A 170 4.14 14.67 -0.24
N PHE A 171 4.27 15.13 -1.49
CA PHE A 171 4.31 14.25 -2.65
C PHE A 171 5.70 13.59 -2.80
N SER A 172 5.75 12.47 -3.52
CA SER A 172 7.01 11.98 -4.08
C SER A 172 7.60 13.01 -5.03
N THR A 173 8.91 13.23 -4.98
CA THR A 173 9.60 14.27 -5.76
C THR A 173 9.59 14.01 -7.26
N ASN A 174 9.32 12.79 -7.69
CA ASN A 174 9.44 12.29 -9.08
C ASN A 174 8.14 12.32 -9.88
N THR A 175 7.06 12.92 -9.36
CA THR A 175 5.75 12.96 -10.03
C THR A 175 5.10 14.32 -9.94
N PHE A 176 4.30 14.67 -10.96
CA PHE A 176 3.45 15.85 -10.86
C PHE A 176 2.40 15.66 -9.77
N PRO A 177 2.17 16.67 -8.92
CA PRO A 177 1.15 16.62 -7.89
C PRO A 177 -0.24 16.40 -8.47
N THR A 178 -0.96 15.40 -7.95
CA THR A 178 -2.38 15.17 -8.21
C THR A 178 -3.08 14.76 -6.93
N TRP A 179 -4.39 14.91 -6.85
CA TRP A 179 -5.17 14.51 -5.68
C TRP A 179 -4.95 13.03 -5.30
N GLY A 180 -4.92 12.14 -6.29
CA GLY A 180 -4.72 10.70 -6.09
C GLY A 180 -3.32 10.30 -5.62
N LEU A 181 -2.30 11.10 -5.96
CA LEU A 181 -0.90 10.78 -5.64
C LEU A 181 -0.44 11.32 -4.28
N ALA A 182 -1.28 12.07 -3.55
CA ALA A 182 -1.01 12.37 -2.15
C ALA A 182 -0.92 11.07 -1.34
N GLN A 183 -0.03 11.04 -0.36
CA GLN A 183 0.11 9.91 0.56
C GLN A 183 -0.69 10.14 1.85
N PRO A 184 -1.04 9.07 2.61
CA PRO A 184 -0.70 7.66 2.38
C PRO A 184 -1.44 7.05 1.18
N PHE A 185 -0.86 5.94 0.68
CA PHE A 185 -1.53 5.05 -0.24
C PHE A 185 -2.38 4.03 0.53
N ARG A 186 -2.79 2.91 -0.11
CA ARG A 186 -3.77 1.98 0.48
C ARG A 186 -3.22 1.18 1.64
N LEU A 187 -1.92 0.90 1.64
CA LEU A 187 -1.24 0.16 2.70
C LEU A 187 -0.02 0.87 3.26
N LEU A 188 0.57 1.84 2.54
CA LEU A 188 1.82 2.44 2.97
C LEU A 188 1.91 3.95 2.80
N ALA A 189 2.82 4.54 3.58
CA ALA A 189 3.39 5.86 3.38
C ALA A 189 4.93 5.75 3.32
N HIS A 190 5.55 6.47 2.41
CA HIS A 190 6.97 6.39 2.11
C HIS A 190 7.63 7.76 2.13
N ASN A 191 8.65 7.89 2.97
CA ASN A 191 9.55 9.02 2.96
C ASN A 191 10.91 8.60 2.38
N GLY A 192 11.18 8.99 1.13
CA GLY A 192 12.40 8.65 0.43
C GLY A 192 12.20 8.49 -1.08
N GLU A 193 13.05 7.69 -1.70
CA GLU A 193 13.01 7.39 -3.14
C GLU A 193 13.40 5.93 -3.38
N ILE A 194 12.65 5.23 -4.22
CA ILE A 194 12.99 3.89 -4.70
C ILE A 194 13.85 4.01 -5.95
N ASN A 195 15.17 3.87 -5.80
CA ASN A 195 16.13 4.06 -6.89
C ASN A 195 16.02 2.96 -7.96
N THR A 196 15.57 1.77 -7.58
CA THR A 196 15.43 0.61 -8.49
C THR A 196 14.09 0.58 -9.23
N ILE A 197 13.25 1.60 -9.08
CA ILE A 197 11.86 1.66 -9.57
C ILE A 197 11.67 1.24 -11.03
N ARG A 198 12.56 1.65 -11.92
CA ARG A 198 12.46 1.29 -13.35
C ARG A 198 12.57 -0.21 -13.56
N GLY A 199 13.54 -0.84 -12.91
CA GLY A 199 13.72 -2.30 -12.95
C GLY A 199 12.54 -3.02 -12.31
N ASN A 200 12.11 -2.58 -11.11
CA ASN A 200 10.98 -3.19 -10.40
C ASN A 200 9.68 -3.18 -11.23
N ARG A 201 9.37 -2.05 -11.90
CA ARG A 201 8.20 -1.96 -12.80
C ARG A 201 8.32 -2.90 -13.99
N GLY A 202 9.47 -2.90 -14.68
CA GLY A 202 9.69 -3.76 -15.85
C GLY A 202 9.62 -5.24 -15.50
N TRP A 203 10.21 -5.65 -14.37
CA TRP A 203 10.11 -7.02 -13.89
C TRP A 203 8.70 -7.42 -13.46
N MET A 204 7.96 -6.51 -12.82
CA MET A 204 6.57 -6.78 -12.45
C MET A 204 5.69 -6.95 -13.70
N GLU A 205 5.82 -6.08 -14.69
CA GLU A 205 5.12 -6.19 -15.98
C GLU A 205 5.44 -7.51 -16.71
N ALA A 206 6.72 -7.86 -16.81
CA ALA A 206 7.14 -9.12 -17.43
C ALA A 206 6.53 -10.34 -16.71
N ARG A 207 6.50 -10.31 -15.38
CA ARG A 207 5.98 -11.37 -14.51
C ARG A 207 4.47 -11.50 -14.58
N GLU A 208 3.73 -10.44 -14.90
CA GLU A 208 2.26 -10.48 -15.01
C GLU A 208 1.75 -11.58 -15.93
N SER A 209 2.52 -11.95 -16.96
CA SER A 209 2.13 -12.97 -17.92
C SER A 209 2.00 -14.38 -17.32
N VAL A 210 2.78 -14.66 -16.26
CA VAL A 210 2.88 -15.97 -15.59
C VAL A 210 2.30 -15.98 -14.17
N LEU A 211 1.83 -14.82 -13.66
CA LEU A 211 1.22 -14.75 -12.35
C LEU A 211 -0.07 -15.56 -12.28
N SER A 212 -0.21 -16.31 -11.20
CA SER A 212 -1.45 -16.98 -10.82
C SER A 212 -1.67 -16.88 -9.31
N SER A 213 -2.91 -16.72 -8.90
CA SER A 213 -3.28 -16.72 -7.48
C SER A 213 -4.66 -17.36 -7.34
N PRO A 214 -4.76 -18.54 -6.68
CA PRO A 214 -6.06 -19.15 -6.41
C PRO A 214 -6.99 -18.21 -5.62
N ALA A 215 -6.41 -17.34 -4.81
CA ALA A 215 -7.15 -16.39 -4.00
C ALA A 215 -7.78 -15.24 -4.81
N LEU A 216 -7.15 -14.84 -5.92
CA LEU A 216 -7.57 -13.70 -6.73
C LEU A 216 -8.32 -14.09 -8.02
N GLY A 217 -8.38 -15.37 -8.35
CA GLY A 217 -9.02 -15.86 -9.59
C GLY A 217 -8.25 -15.48 -10.85
N ASP A 218 -8.93 -14.94 -11.87
CA ASP A 218 -8.28 -14.57 -13.12
C ASP A 218 -7.49 -13.26 -13.00
N ILE A 219 -6.18 -13.40 -12.84
CA ILE A 219 -5.24 -12.27 -12.76
C ILE A 219 -5.30 -11.36 -13.99
N LYS A 220 -5.73 -11.85 -15.16
CA LYS A 220 -5.81 -11.03 -16.37
C LYS A 220 -6.75 -9.84 -16.21
N GLU A 221 -7.83 -10.01 -15.46
CA GLU A 221 -8.78 -8.91 -15.18
C GLU A 221 -8.19 -7.82 -14.28
N LEU A 222 -7.15 -8.16 -13.50
CA LEU A 222 -6.51 -7.28 -12.53
C LEU A 222 -5.30 -6.51 -13.10
N ARG A 223 -4.85 -6.86 -14.32
CA ARG A 223 -3.69 -6.22 -14.97
C ARG A 223 -4.01 -4.83 -15.53
N PRO A 224 -3.05 -3.91 -15.43
CA PRO A 224 -1.73 -4.04 -14.83
C PRO A 224 -1.81 -4.01 -13.31
N ILE A 225 -0.90 -4.73 -12.65
CA ILE A 225 -0.81 -4.69 -11.18
C ILE A 225 -0.37 -3.28 -10.75
N ILE A 226 0.71 -2.77 -11.32
CA ILE A 226 1.14 -1.38 -11.13
C ILE A 226 0.38 -0.51 -12.12
N GLN A 227 -0.40 0.44 -11.61
CA GLN A 227 -1.12 1.40 -12.45
C GLN A 227 -0.13 2.30 -13.21
N PRO A 228 -0.45 2.71 -14.46
CA PRO A 228 0.37 3.66 -15.20
C PRO A 228 0.49 5.02 -14.47
N ASN A 229 1.55 5.75 -14.76
CA ASN A 229 1.79 7.12 -14.27
C ASN A 229 1.82 7.27 -12.74
N MET A 230 2.06 6.18 -12.00
CA MET A 230 2.19 6.21 -10.54
C MET A 230 3.57 6.71 -10.11
N SER A 231 3.65 7.25 -8.88
CA SER A 231 4.94 7.50 -8.22
C SER A 231 5.65 6.18 -7.89
N ASP A 232 6.90 6.26 -7.47
CA ASP A 232 7.65 5.14 -6.92
C ASP A 232 6.92 4.50 -5.72
N SER A 233 6.50 5.33 -4.79
CA SER A 233 5.76 4.92 -3.59
C SER A 233 4.42 4.27 -3.92
N ALA A 234 3.66 4.85 -4.86
CA ALA A 234 2.39 4.27 -5.32
C ALA A 234 2.59 2.94 -6.05
N SER A 235 3.69 2.80 -6.80
CA SER A 235 4.04 1.53 -7.46
C SER A 235 4.38 0.45 -6.44
N LEU A 236 5.13 0.79 -5.38
CA LEU A 236 5.42 -0.12 -4.28
C LEU A 236 4.14 -0.53 -3.55
N ASP A 237 3.24 0.42 -3.26
CA ASP A 237 1.93 0.16 -2.64
C ASP A 237 1.08 -0.80 -3.49
N ASN A 238 1.06 -0.64 -4.81
CA ASN A 238 0.30 -1.52 -5.69
C ASN A 238 0.82 -2.98 -5.65
N VAL A 239 2.13 -3.17 -5.60
CA VAL A 239 2.72 -4.52 -5.48
C VAL A 239 2.51 -5.08 -4.09
N LEU A 240 2.69 -4.28 -3.04
CA LEU A 240 2.43 -4.68 -1.66
C LEU A 240 0.97 -5.15 -1.49
N GLU A 241 0.02 -4.35 -1.97
CA GLU A 241 -1.40 -4.68 -1.92
C GLU A 241 -1.69 -5.99 -2.68
N PHE A 242 -1.15 -6.16 -3.89
CA PHE A 242 -1.29 -7.40 -4.65
C PHE A 242 -0.79 -8.62 -3.89
N LEU A 243 0.39 -8.54 -3.27
CA LEU A 243 0.96 -9.65 -2.49
C LEU A 243 0.10 -9.98 -1.26
N VAL A 244 -0.37 -8.96 -0.54
CA VAL A 244 -1.24 -9.15 0.63
C VAL A 244 -2.58 -9.78 0.21
N MET A 245 -3.21 -9.28 -0.84
CA MET A 245 -4.47 -9.82 -1.35
C MET A 245 -4.31 -11.21 -1.98
N SER A 246 -3.10 -11.57 -2.42
CA SER A 246 -2.75 -12.93 -2.85
C SER A 246 -2.58 -13.91 -1.69
N GLY A 247 -2.58 -13.45 -0.43
CA GLY A 247 -2.56 -14.27 0.78
C GLY A 247 -1.27 -14.20 1.60
N LEU A 248 -0.31 -13.33 1.27
CA LEU A 248 0.81 -13.05 2.16
C LEU A 248 0.37 -12.14 3.31
N SER A 249 0.92 -12.33 4.50
CA SER A 249 0.74 -11.34 5.57
C SER A 249 1.48 -10.05 5.24
N LEU A 250 0.99 -8.91 5.73
CA LEU A 250 1.59 -7.61 5.49
C LEU A 250 3.10 -7.56 5.85
N PRO A 251 3.55 -8.04 7.04
CA PRO A 251 4.96 -8.06 7.35
C PRO A 251 5.78 -9.02 6.47
N HIS A 252 5.20 -10.13 6.00
CA HIS A 252 5.85 -11.03 5.06
C HIS A 252 6.11 -10.33 3.72
N ALA A 253 5.09 -9.70 3.14
CA ALA A 253 5.22 -8.98 1.89
C ALA A 253 6.24 -7.82 2.00
N MET A 254 6.25 -7.09 3.12
CA MET A 254 7.24 -6.04 3.39
C MET A 254 8.67 -6.59 3.48
N ALA A 255 8.89 -7.68 4.23
CA ALA A 255 10.21 -8.31 4.34
C ALA A 255 10.70 -8.87 3.00
N MET A 256 9.80 -9.34 2.13
CA MET A 256 10.12 -9.82 0.79
C MET A 256 10.51 -8.66 -0.15
N LEU A 257 9.77 -7.56 -0.12
CA LEU A 257 9.99 -6.40 -0.99
C LEU A 257 11.22 -5.59 -0.59
N VAL A 258 11.49 -5.47 0.71
CA VAL A 258 12.59 -4.66 1.26
C VAL A 258 13.45 -5.55 2.20
N PRO A 259 14.20 -6.50 1.63
CA PRO A 259 15.04 -7.41 2.43
C PRO A 259 16.17 -6.65 3.12
N GLU A 260 16.52 -7.09 4.34
CA GLU A 260 17.70 -6.56 5.01
C GLU A 260 19.01 -7.02 4.36
N SER A 261 20.06 -6.22 4.54
CA SER A 261 21.41 -6.59 4.12
C SER A 261 22.06 -7.49 5.18
N PHE A 262 22.67 -8.59 4.74
CA PHE A 262 23.40 -9.49 5.60
C PHE A 262 24.76 -9.85 5.00
N ASN A 263 25.77 -9.96 5.87
CA ASN A 263 27.13 -10.33 5.52
C ASN A 263 27.87 -10.82 6.79
N GLU A 264 29.17 -11.03 6.70
CA GLU A 264 29.99 -11.47 7.85
C GLU A 264 29.93 -10.51 9.05
N LYS A 265 29.73 -9.18 8.82
CA LYS A 265 29.63 -8.17 9.88
C LYS A 265 28.19 -8.04 10.43
N ASN A 266 27.21 -8.46 9.66
CA ASN A 266 25.80 -8.47 10.05
C ASN A 266 25.19 -9.85 9.73
N PRO A 267 25.56 -10.89 10.49
CA PRO A 267 25.06 -12.24 10.26
C PRO A 267 23.60 -12.38 10.64
N ILE A 268 22.88 -13.18 9.88
CA ILE A 268 21.50 -13.60 10.18
C ILE A 268 21.44 -15.13 10.30
N SER A 269 20.34 -15.65 10.85
CA SER A 269 20.14 -17.10 10.95
C SER A 269 20.05 -17.75 9.56
N GLU A 270 20.45 -19.02 9.46
CA GLU A 270 20.37 -19.77 8.20
C GLU A 270 18.93 -19.91 7.69
N ASP A 271 17.93 -19.94 8.58
CA ASP A 271 16.53 -20.00 8.19
C ASP A 271 16.08 -18.66 7.59
N LEU A 272 16.48 -17.53 8.18
CA LEU A 272 16.19 -16.20 7.63
C LEU A 272 16.93 -15.95 6.31
N LYS A 273 18.15 -16.43 6.18
CA LYS A 273 18.90 -16.40 4.91
C LYS A 273 18.16 -17.18 3.82
N ALA A 274 17.68 -18.38 4.14
CA ALA A 274 16.90 -19.18 3.21
C ALA A 274 15.57 -18.52 2.84
N PHE A 275 14.91 -17.84 3.78
CA PHE A 275 13.73 -17.03 3.50
C PHE A 275 14.03 -15.96 2.45
N TYR A 276 15.07 -15.15 2.63
CA TYR A 276 15.43 -14.11 1.67
C TYR A 276 15.90 -14.67 0.33
N GLU A 277 16.69 -15.75 0.34
CA GLU A 277 17.15 -16.40 -0.88
C GLU A 277 15.98 -16.94 -1.71
N TYR A 278 15.02 -17.62 -1.07
CA TYR A 278 13.82 -18.10 -1.73
C TYR A 278 13.00 -16.96 -2.35
N HIS A 279 12.78 -15.89 -1.60
CA HIS A 279 11.96 -14.77 -2.07
C HIS A 279 12.65 -13.94 -3.14
N SER A 280 13.99 -13.89 -3.16
CA SER A 280 14.75 -13.20 -4.22
C SER A 280 14.60 -13.85 -5.60
N ILE A 281 14.21 -15.12 -5.66
CA ILE A 281 13.88 -15.82 -6.92
C ILE A 281 12.53 -15.34 -7.45
N LEU A 282 11.62 -14.94 -6.55
CA LEU A 282 10.25 -14.56 -6.87
C LEU A 282 10.09 -13.07 -7.14
N MET A 283 10.85 -12.23 -6.43
CA MET A 283 10.71 -10.78 -6.47
C MET A 283 12.05 -10.07 -6.24
N GLU A 284 12.34 -9.10 -7.08
CA GLU A 284 13.51 -8.23 -6.93
C GLU A 284 13.31 -7.29 -5.72
N PRO A 285 14.39 -6.98 -4.96
CA PRO A 285 14.29 -6.00 -3.90
C PRO A 285 13.94 -4.60 -4.44
N TRP A 286 13.08 -3.91 -3.69
CA TRP A 286 12.79 -2.50 -3.89
C TRP A 286 13.75 -1.70 -3.03
N ASP A 287 14.69 -1.00 -3.65
CA ASP A 287 15.84 -0.42 -2.98
C ASP A 287 15.98 1.07 -3.26
N GLY A 288 16.42 1.77 -2.24
CA GLY A 288 16.63 3.21 -2.21
C GLY A 288 16.53 3.75 -0.78
N PRO A 289 16.85 5.03 -0.56
CA PRO A 289 16.67 5.65 0.76
C PRO A 289 15.20 5.65 1.15
N ALA A 290 14.79 4.82 2.11
CA ALA A 290 13.39 4.66 2.46
C ALA A 290 13.13 4.53 3.96
N ALA A 291 12.19 5.35 4.47
CA ALA A 291 11.47 5.09 5.69
C ALA A 291 10.02 4.77 5.29
N LEU A 292 9.61 3.54 5.57
CA LEU A 292 8.32 2.98 5.20
C LEU A 292 7.47 2.79 6.43
N LEU A 293 6.30 3.41 6.46
CA LEU A 293 5.25 3.13 7.42
C LEU A 293 4.09 2.46 6.68
N PHE A 294 3.51 1.43 7.26
CA PHE A 294 2.49 0.63 6.58
C PHE A 294 1.40 0.16 7.56
N SER A 295 0.20 -0.02 7.03
CA SER A 295 -0.93 -0.54 7.81
C SER A 295 -1.99 -1.14 6.88
N ASP A 296 -2.65 -2.19 7.34
CA ASP A 296 -3.88 -2.75 6.74
C ASP A 296 -5.15 -2.42 7.55
N GLY A 297 -5.03 -1.54 8.56
CA GLY A 297 -6.11 -1.18 9.46
C GLY A 297 -6.15 -2.00 10.76
N ARG A 298 -5.50 -3.17 10.81
CA ARG A 298 -5.23 -3.94 12.02
C ARG A 298 -3.77 -3.84 12.42
N TYR A 299 -2.88 -4.25 11.53
CA TYR A 299 -1.44 -4.12 11.73
C TYR A 299 -0.98 -2.73 11.36
N ALA A 300 -0.10 -2.16 12.17
CA ALA A 300 0.68 -0.98 11.84
C ALA A 300 2.16 -1.30 12.00
N GLY A 301 2.99 -0.84 11.09
CA GLY A 301 4.41 -1.12 11.17
C GLY A 301 5.27 -0.04 10.54
N GLY A 302 6.55 -0.15 10.83
CA GLY A 302 7.58 0.69 10.24
C GLY A 302 8.84 -0.09 9.94
N MET A 303 9.50 0.24 8.84
CA MET A 303 10.82 -0.29 8.52
C MET A 303 11.66 0.70 7.74
N LEU A 304 12.96 0.52 7.80
CA LEU A 304 13.91 1.26 6.98
C LEU A 304 14.45 0.38 5.85
N ASP A 305 14.96 1.04 4.81
CA ASP A 305 15.77 0.39 3.78
C ASP A 305 16.97 -0.35 4.40
N ARG A 306 17.55 -1.25 3.65
CA ARG A 306 18.67 -2.10 4.11
C ARG A 306 19.88 -1.32 4.61
N ASN A 307 20.08 -0.07 4.18
CA ASN A 307 21.18 0.80 4.59
C ASN A 307 20.77 1.80 5.69
N GLY A 308 19.48 1.98 5.94
CA GLY A 308 18.96 2.92 6.93
C GLY A 308 19.29 4.37 6.62
N LEU A 309 19.23 4.76 5.36
CA LEU A 309 19.59 6.11 4.89
C LEU A 309 18.59 7.18 5.34
N ARG A 310 17.35 6.78 5.65
CA ARG A 310 16.35 7.66 6.25
C ARG A 310 16.22 7.37 7.75
N PRO A 311 16.02 8.39 8.59
CA PRO A 311 15.75 8.17 10.00
C PRO A 311 14.29 7.77 10.23
N ALA A 312 14.06 6.94 11.25
CA ALA A 312 12.76 6.78 11.88
C ALA A 312 12.95 6.47 13.36
N ARG A 313 12.16 7.11 14.19
CA ARG A 313 12.21 6.96 15.64
C ARG A 313 10.84 6.55 16.15
N TYR A 314 10.83 5.89 17.30
CA TYR A 314 9.59 5.56 17.98
C TYR A 314 9.67 5.93 19.45
N LEU A 315 8.53 6.14 20.04
CA LEU A 315 8.32 6.23 21.47
C LEU A 315 7.05 5.45 21.84
N ILE A 316 7.04 4.93 23.07
CA ILE A 316 5.90 4.26 23.69
C ILE A 316 5.66 4.93 25.04
N THR A 317 4.41 5.25 25.33
CA THR A 317 4.01 5.87 26.60
C THR A 317 3.49 4.83 27.59
N HIS A 318 3.38 5.22 28.86
CA HIS A 318 2.82 4.36 29.90
C HIS A 318 1.32 4.07 29.75
N ASN A 319 0.60 4.88 28.97
CA ASN A 319 -0.81 4.70 28.64
C ASN A 319 -1.00 4.05 27.24
N ASP A 320 0.01 3.29 26.78
CA ASP A 320 0.00 2.47 25.57
C ASP A 320 -0.22 3.23 24.23
N ILE A 321 0.21 4.50 24.19
CA ILE A 321 0.31 5.22 22.92
C ILE A 321 1.69 4.96 22.33
N MET A 322 1.73 4.54 21.07
CA MET A 322 2.96 4.41 20.31
C MET A 322 2.98 5.41 19.14
N VAL A 323 4.10 6.11 19.00
CA VAL A 323 4.35 7.03 17.89
C VAL A 323 5.61 6.58 17.16
N VAL A 324 5.52 6.39 15.84
CA VAL A 324 6.65 6.14 14.95
C VAL A 324 6.69 7.26 13.93
N ALA A 325 7.82 7.96 13.81
CA ALA A 325 7.95 9.10 12.91
C ALA A 325 9.36 9.24 12.34
N SER A 326 9.48 9.81 11.15
CA SER A 326 10.76 10.19 10.53
C SER A 326 11.42 11.38 11.24
N GLU A 327 10.62 12.19 11.94
CA GLU A 327 11.07 13.40 12.63
C GLU A 327 10.83 13.29 14.15
N VAL A 328 11.65 13.97 14.93
CA VAL A 328 11.47 14.11 16.39
C VAL A 328 10.53 15.27 16.68
N GLY A 329 9.69 15.14 17.72
CA GLY A 329 8.82 16.23 18.15
C GLY A 329 7.57 16.44 17.31
N VAL A 330 7.12 15.40 16.61
CA VAL A 330 5.83 15.43 15.88
C VAL A 330 4.62 15.49 16.83
N MET A 331 4.82 15.05 18.08
CA MET A 331 3.88 15.16 19.18
C MET A 331 4.66 15.45 20.47
N ASP A 332 4.09 16.29 21.32
CA ASP A 332 4.66 16.62 22.62
C ASP A 332 4.19 15.59 23.67
N PHE A 333 5.14 15.10 24.46
CA PHE A 333 4.90 14.20 25.60
C PHE A 333 5.72 14.66 26.79
N GLU A 334 5.13 14.63 27.96
CA GLU A 334 5.87 14.85 29.20
C GLU A 334 6.91 13.73 29.38
N PRO A 335 8.14 14.04 29.82
CA PRO A 335 9.19 13.04 29.99
C PRO A 335 8.77 11.85 30.89
N GLY A 336 7.93 12.11 31.89
CA GLY A 336 7.40 11.09 32.82
C GLY A 336 6.38 10.13 32.19
N ASP A 337 5.77 10.49 31.05
CA ASP A 337 4.78 9.65 30.37
C ASP A 337 5.43 8.62 29.45
N ILE A 338 6.74 8.77 29.18
CA ILE A 338 7.43 7.95 28.20
C ILE A 338 8.00 6.71 28.87
N LYS A 339 7.50 5.54 28.42
CA LYS A 339 7.95 4.21 28.86
C LYS A 339 9.20 3.75 28.11
N GLU A 340 9.24 3.99 26.80
CA GLU A 340 10.31 3.54 25.92
C GLU A 340 10.55 4.53 24.79
N LYS A 341 11.80 4.70 24.38
CA LYS A 341 12.21 5.42 23.17
C LYS A 341 13.20 4.58 22.38
N GLY A 342 13.06 4.60 21.06
CA GLY A 342 13.98 3.90 20.18
C GLY A 342 14.08 4.52 18.79
N ARG A 343 14.91 3.89 17.99
CA ARG A 343 15.00 4.18 16.56
C ARG A 343 14.95 2.89 15.76
N LEU A 344 14.31 2.93 14.61
CA LEU A 344 14.39 1.84 13.66
C LEU A 344 15.83 1.70 13.16
N GLN A 345 16.29 0.48 13.06
CA GLN A 345 17.61 0.16 12.55
C GLN A 345 17.53 -0.18 11.05
N PRO A 346 18.65 -0.09 10.30
CA PRO A 346 18.71 -0.48 8.90
C PRO A 346 18.13 -1.87 8.65
N GLY A 347 17.19 -1.99 7.71
CA GLY A 347 16.55 -3.24 7.35
C GLY A 347 15.68 -3.89 8.41
N LYS A 348 15.48 -3.24 9.57
CA LYS A 348 14.69 -3.78 10.68
C LYS A 348 13.24 -3.33 10.61
N ILE A 349 12.36 -4.22 11.04
CA ILE A 349 10.90 -4.03 11.02
C ILE A 349 10.36 -3.98 12.45
N LEU A 350 9.41 -3.08 12.68
CA LEU A 350 8.64 -2.99 13.91
C LEU A 350 7.16 -3.12 13.52
N LEU A 351 6.42 -3.97 14.21
CA LEU A 351 5.02 -4.24 13.91
C LEU A 351 4.18 -4.16 15.17
N ILE A 352 3.00 -3.59 15.05
CA ILE A 352 1.98 -3.51 16.10
C ILE A 352 0.73 -4.24 15.61
N ASP A 353 0.16 -5.14 16.42
CA ASP A 353 -1.18 -5.68 16.24
C ASP A 353 -2.13 -4.87 17.13
N THR A 354 -2.92 -4.00 16.54
CA THR A 354 -3.84 -3.11 17.28
C THR A 354 -5.05 -3.83 17.89
N GLU A 355 -5.37 -5.03 17.42
CA GLU A 355 -6.44 -5.85 18.01
C GLU A 355 -5.97 -6.56 19.27
N LYS A 356 -4.72 -7.02 19.29
CA LYS A 356 -4.14 -7.72 20.44
C LYS A 356 -3.44 -6.78 21.43
N GLY A 357 -3.09 -5.56 20.99
CA GLY A 357 -2.26 -4.66 21.78
C GLY A 357 -0.81 -5.15 21.94
N GLU A 358 -0.29 -5.89 20.96
CA GLU A 358 1.04 -6.51 20.98
C GLU A 358 2.00 -5.79 20.03
N ILE A 359 3.26 -5.72 20.45
CA ILE A 359 4.36 -5.18 19.66
C ILE A 359 5.31 -6.32 19.30
N TYR A 360 5.59 -6.49 18.03
CA TYR A 360 6.54 -7.47 17.50
C TYR A 360 7.80 -6.75 17.05
N TYR A 361 8.91 -7.04 17.70
CA TYR A 361 10.22 -6.54 17.30
C TYR A 361 10.84 -7.41 16.21
N ASP A 362 11.76 -6.84 15.45
CA ASP A 362 12.39 -7.44 14.26
C ASP A 362 12.79 -8.90 14.41
N GLY A 363 13.55 -9.23 15.47
CA GLY A 363 14.10 -10.57 15.62
C GLY A 363 13.04 -11.65 15.78
N GLU A 364 12.01 -11.39 16.58
CA GLU A 364 10.90 -12.31 16.78
C GLU A 364 10.05 -12.44 15.51
N LEU A 365 9.69 -11.30 14.91
CA LEU A 365 8.87 -11.27 13.70
C LEU A 365 9.55 -12.01 12.54
N LYS A 366 10.84 -11.72 12.28
CA LYS A 366 11.58 -12.37 11.21
C LYS A 366 11.82 -13.85 11.46
N LYS A 367 11.99 -14.25 12.72
CA LYS A 367 12.04 -15.67 13.09
C LYS A 367 10.74 -16.38 12.72
N GLN A 368 9.60 -15.82 13.08
CA GLN A 368 8.28 -16.36 12.73
C GLN A 368 8.12 -16.48 11.19
N LEU A 369 8.53 -15.46 10.43
CA LEU A 369 8.47 -15.49 8.97
C LEU A 369 9.39 -16.57 8.36
N ALA A 370 10.61 -16.70 8.87
CA ALA A 370 11.59 -17.66 8.38
C ALA A 370 11.19 -19.12 8.66
N GLU A 371 10.54 -19.36 9.79
CA GLU A 371 10.08 -20.69 10.23
C GLU A 371 8.69 -21.06 9.68
N ALA A 372 7.96 -20.12 9.08
CA ALA A 372 6.59 -20.33 8.58
C ALA A 372 6.50 -21.39 7.47
N LYS A 373 7.56 -21.60 6.70
CA LYS A 373 7.66 -22.56 5.60
C LYS A 373 9.06 -23.19 5.58
N PRO A 374 9.22 -24.40 5.02
CA PRO A 374 10.50 -25.10 4.99
C PRO A 374 11.42 -24.60 3.86
N TYR A 375 11.73 -23.30 3.83
CA TYR A 375 12.50 -22.65 2.76
C TYR A 375 13.86 -23.31 2.53
N ARG A 376 14.57 -23.69 3.58
CA ARG A 376 15.86 -24.42 3.46
C ARG A 376 15.72 -25.73 2.72
N THR A 377 14.68 -26.50 3.03
CA THR A 377 14.41 -27.78 2.36
C THR A 377 14.09 -27.57 0.89
N TRP A 378 13.27 -26.56 0.59
CA TRP A 378 12.92 -26.23 -0.79
C TRP A 378 14.14 -25.81 -1.62
N LEU A 379 14.99 -24.95 -1.07
CA LEU A 379 16.22 -24.53 -1.74
C LEU A 379 17.19 -25.72 -1.93
N ALA A 380 17.42 -26.51 -0.89
CA ALA A 380 18.31 -27.67 -0.95
C ALA A 380 17.86 -28.73 -1.98
N SER A 381 16.55 -28.89 -2.17
CA SER A 381 15.99 -29.89 -3.09
C SER A 381 15.93 -29.42 -4.54
N ASN A 382 15.89 -28.11 -4.79
CA ASN A 382 15.63 -27.54 -6.12
C ASN A 382 16.79 -26.68 -6.66
N ARG A 383 17.79 -26.37 -5.84
CA ARG A 383 18.96 -25.59 -6.25
C ARG A 383 19.92 -26.48 -7.04
N ILE A 384 20.31 -26.01 -8.22
CA ILE A 384 21.30 -26.64 -9.06
C ILE A 384 22.47 -25.66 -9.20
N GLU A 385 23.64 -26.03 -8.77
CA GLU A 385 24.85 -25.24 -8.95
C GLU A 385 25.34 -25.38 -10.40
N LEU A 386 25.69 -24.27 -11.04
CA LEU A 386 26.11 -24.23 -12.43
C LEU A 386 27.32 -25.19 -12.68
N ASN A 387 28.20 -25.31 -11.70
CA ASN A 387 29.38 -26.19 -11.76
C ASN A 387 29.05 -27.69 -11.72
N GLU A 388 27.86 -28.05 -11.25
CA GLU A 388 27.35 -29.42 -11.22
C GLU A 388 26.77 -29.87 -12.56
N LEU A 389 26.45 -28.91 -13.43
CA LEU A 389 25.96 -29.19 -14.78
C LEU A 389 27.13 -29.72 -15.64
N LYS A 390 27.19 -31.03 -15.80
CA LYS A 390 28.14 -31.63 -16.73
C LYS A 390 27.80 -31.13 -18.14
N SER A 391 28.73 -30.40 -18.76
CA SER A 391 28.63 -29.98 -20.16
C SER A 391 28.71 -31.19 -21.09
N GLY A 392 27.54 -31.80 -21.35
CA GLY A 392 27.45 -32.97 -22.23
C GLY A 392 27.46 -32.67 -23.73
N ARG A 393 27.45 -31.39 -24.13
CA ARG A 393 27.54 -30.98 -25.53
C ARG A 393 28.50 -29.81 -25.69
N LYS A 394 29.53 -29.98 -26.51
CA LYS A 394 30.23 -28.84 -27.11
C LYS A 394 29.23 -28.18 -28.07
N VAL A 395 28.63 -27.06 -27.64
CA VAL A 395 27.88 -26.18 -28.55
C VAL A 395 28.92 -25.61 -29.53
N PRO A 396 28.81 -25.84 -30.85
CA PRO A 396 29.71 -25.19 -31.79
C PRO A 396 29.54 -23.66 -31.61
N HIS A 397 30.59 -23.00 -31.22
CA HIS A 397 30.65 -21.55 -31.20
C HIS A 397 30.60 -21.06 -32.66
N ASN A 398 29.40 -20.76 -33.15
CA ASN A 398 29.26 -20.03 -34.41
C ASN A 398 29.37 -18.53 -34.10
N VAL A 399 30.60 -18.02 -34.15
CA VAL A 399 30.98 -16.65 -33.83
C VAL A 399 30.25 -15.65 -34.76
N ASP A 400 29.84 -16.08 -35.94
CA ASP A 400 29.13 -15.24 -36.93
C ASP A 400 27.70 -14.88 -36.50
N ASN A 401 27.04 -15.72 -35.72
CA ASN A 401 25.70 -15.43 -35.19
C ASN A 401 25.71 -14.43 -34.03
N TYR A 402 26.81 -14.34 -33.29
CA TYR A 402 26.91 -13.40 -32.14
C TYR A 402 27.02 -11.94 -32.60
N ASN A 403 27.74 -11.71 -33.72
CA ASN A 403 27.92 -10.39 -34.31
C ASN A 403 26.67 -9.85 -35.02
N SER A 404 25.75 -10.73 -35.45
CA SER A 404 24.48 -10.33 -36.03
C SER A 404 23.43 -9.91 -34.99
N MET A 405 23.46 -10.54 -33.79
CA MET A 405 22.57 -10.19 -32.68
C MET A 405 22.94 -8.88 -31.98
N LEU A 406 24.17 -8.42 -32.08
CA LEU A 406 24.61 -7.14 -31.51
C LEU A 406 24.35 -5.93 -32.42
N ARG A 407 23.82 -6.14 -33.65
CA ARG A 407 23.53 -5.09 -34.63
C ARG A 407 22.04 -4.78 -34.82
N THR A 408 21.16 -5.44 -34.07
CA THR A 408 19.73 -5.13 -33.92
C THR A 408 19.42 -4.55 -32.56
#